data_655c4687a2436938c56ad8c358dcd16d
#
_entry.id   655c4687a2436938c56ad8c358dcd16d
#
_cell.length_a   1.000
_cell.length_b   1.000
_cell.length_c   1.000
_cell.angle_alpha   90.00
_cell.angle_beta   90.00
_cell.angle_gamma   90.00
#
_symmetry.space_group_name_H-M   'P 1'
#
loop_
_entity.id
_entity.type
_entity.pdbx_description
1 polymer ?
#
loop_
_entity_poly.entity_id
_entity_poly.type
_entity_poly.pdbx_seq_one_letter_code
_entity_poly.pdbx_strand_id
1 'polypeptide(L)'
;MTEVLYRSLPKLYIDGEPAKSDFMDDIIQISVEESLHKPGMFVLVIHNDYHPGSNKDNRWRYKDLLQIGKTIKIGFAHSLKRDDDAEDEDNQDTLIQGEITAIETSFNEKSQAPVIVRGYDVSHRLYRGRYNRSFQNMTDSDIVKKTAQEVGIPIGKIEDTKIPHDYIFQSNQNNMEFLRERATRQGFELYIQDGKIYFRKPKSDTDLKLKWLEEIHSFRVRVTSTEQVKEVEVRGWDYSNKRPIVANKKKPSLITETKNGIGSETNDKFNQQPTPKMIDVDKPDFNPKEAEVIAQA
;
A
#
# COMPACT_ATOMS: atom_id res chain seq x y z
N MET A 1 -31.33 -2.95 28.05
CA MET A 1 -30.40 -2.85 26.93
C MET A 1 -29.06 -2.47 27.51
N THR A 2 -28.11 -3.39 27.53
CA THR A 2 -26.76 -3.10 28.04
C THR A 2 -26.03 -2.38 26.90
N GLU A 3 -25.71 -1.11 27.08
CA GLU A 3 -24.82 -0.38 26.17
C GLU A 3 -23.48 -1.10 26.16
N VAL A 4 -23.15 -1.69 25.02
CA VAL A 4 -21.82 -2.26 24.79
C VAL A 4 -20.90 -1.08 24.43
N LEU A 5 -20.16 -0.62 25.42
CA LEU A 5 -19.13 0.40 25.22
C LEU A 5 -17.93 -0.27 24.52
N TYR A 6 -17.80 -0.07 23.23
CA TYR A 6 -16.61 -0.46 22.48
C TYR A 6 -15.46 0.48 22.87
N ARG A 7 -14.50 -0.02 23.61
CA ARG A 7 -13.25 0.70 23.90
C ARG A 7 -12.14 0.05 23.09
N SER A 8 -11.72 0.73 22.04
CA SER A 8 -10.54 0.32 21.28
C SER A 8 -9.29 0.74 22.06
N LEU A 9 -8.47 -0.23 22.47
CA LEU A 9 -7.20 0.02 23.16
C LEU A 9 -6.06 -0.12 22.17
N PRO A 10 -5.25 0.92 21.94
CA PRO A 10 -4.08 0.80 21.07
C PRO A 10 -3.05 -0.16 21.70
N LYS A 11 -2.48 -1.01 20.85
CA LYS A 11 -1.31 -1.84 21.17
C LYS A 11 -0.15 -1.39 20.34
N LEU A 12 1.00 -1.21 20.97
CA LEU A 12 2.21 -0.74 20.33
C LEU A 12 3.38 -1.63 20.71
N TYR A 13 4.15 -2.02 19.69
CA TYR A 13 5.41 -2.76 19.88
C TYR A 13 6.55 -1.97 19.28
N ILE A 14 7.69 -1.97 19.96
CA ILE A 14 8.92 -1.32 19.52
C ILE A 14 10.03 -2.36 19.48
N ASP A 15 10.63 -2.60 18.30
CA ASP A 15 11.61 -3.65 18.05
C ASP A 15 11.12 -5.06 18.47
N GLY A 16 9.82 -5.32 18.31
CA GLY A 16 9.19 -6.59 18.67
C GLY A 16 8.73 -6.70 20.13
N GLU A 17 9.14 -5.78 21.00
CA GLU A 17 8.77 -5.77 22.41
C GLU A 17 7.52 -4.91 22.66
N PRO A 18 6.58 -5.35 23.49
CA PRO A 18 5.41 -4.56 23.82
C PRO A 18 5.82 -3.27 24.56
N ALA A 19 5.20 -2.15 24.15
CA ALA A 19 5.42 -0.87 24.81
C ALA A 19 4.94 -0.92 26.28
N LYS A 20 5.77 -0.41 27.19
CA LYS A 20 5.45 -0.37 28.61
C LYS A 20 4.29 0.59 28.90
N SER A 21 3.55 0.34 30.00
CA SER A 21 2.40 1.17 30.39
C SER A 21 2.75 2.65 30.50
N ASP A 22 3.87 2.99 31.15
CA ASP A 22 4.32 4.38 31.33
C ASP A 22 4.51 5.11 29.98
N PHE A 23 5.00 4.39 28.96
CA PHE A 23 5.14 4.93 27.62
C PHE A 23 3.77 5.10 26.94
N MET A 24 2.88 4.13 27.12
CA MET A 24 1.52 4.19 26.55
C MET A 24 0.70 5.33 27.16
N ASP A 25 0.88 5.60 28.46
CA ASP A 25 0.21 6.70 29.19
C ASP A 25 0.67 8.08 28.71
N ASP A 26 1.92 8.20 28.23
CA ASP A 26 2.45 9.43 27.65
C ASP A 26 2.07 9.67 26.17
N ILE A 27 1.41 8.73 25.52
CA ILE A 27 0.97 8.91 24.13
C ILE A 27 -0.25 9.83 24.07
N ILE A 28 -0.09 10.98 23.42
CA ILE A 28 -1.15 11.97 23.21
C ILE A 28 -2.00 11.59 21.99
N GLN A 29 -1.34 11.13 20.92
CA GLN A 29 -2.01 10.83 19.65
C GLN A 29 -1.27 9.73 18.88
N ILE A 30 -2.05 8.85 18.29
CA ILE A 30 -1.61 7.88 17.29
C ILE A 30 -2.39 8.16 16.01
N SER A 31 -1.69 8.29 14.89
CA SER A 31 -2.29 8.42 13.57
C SER A 31 -1.64 7.42 12.62
N VAL A 32 -2.45 6.67 11.88
CA VAL A 32 -2.03 5.73 10.84
C VAL A 32 -2.77 6.08 9.56
N GLU A 33 -2.02 6.18 8.47
CA GLU A 33 -2.55 6.39 7.13
C GLU A 33 -2.00 5.31 6.21
N GLU A 34 -2.88 4.55 5.57
CA GLU A 34 -2.53 3.53 4.60
C GLU A 34 -3.12 3.82 3.23
N SER A 35 -2.39 3.52 2.18
CA SER A 35 -2.80 3.72 0.80
C SER A 35 -2.10 2.72 -0.12
N LEU A 36 -2.80 2.23 -1.15
CA LEU A 36 -2.19 1.40 -2.21
C LEU A 36 -1.11 2.14 -3.01
N HIS A 37 -1.16 3.49 -3.02
CA HIS A 37 -0.31 4.31 -3.90
C HIS A 37 0.80 5.07 -3.17
N LYS A 38 0.82 5.02 -1.85
CA LYS A 38 1.84 5.68 -1.01
C LYS A 38 2.30 4.71 0.06
N PRO A 39 3.51 4.90 0.63
CA PRO A 39 3.91 4.18 1.82
C PRO A 39 2.89 4.40 2.93
N GLY A 40 2.55 3.33 3.65
CA GLY A 40 1.82 3.46 4.89
C GLY A 40 2.62 4.31 5.86
N MET A 41 1.98 5.25 6.54
CA MET A 41 2.61 6.21 7.45
C MET A 41 1.98 6.13 8.84
N PHE A 42 2.80 6.25 9.87
CA PHE A 42 2.34 6.46 11.23
C PHE A 42 2.95 7.73 11.83
N VAL A 43 2.20 8.33 12.75
CA VAL A 43 2.63 9.45 13.55
C VAL A 43 2.25 9.19 15.01
N LEU A 44 3.23 9.27 15.90
CA LEU A 44 3.03 9.24 17.34
C LEU A 44 3.36 10.62 17.91
N VAL A 45 2.46 11.17 18.70
CA VAL A 45 2.70 12.39 19.48
C VAL A 45 2.78 11.98 20.94
N ILE A 46 3.91 12.26 21.57
CA ILE A 46 4.24 11.77 22.90
C ILE A 46 4.49 12.97 23.83
N HIS A 47 3.93 12.89 25.01
CA HIS A 47 4.16 13.89 26.07
C HIS A 47 5.63 13.92 26.49
N ASN A 48 6.20 15.10 26.58
CA ASN A 48 7.58 15.30 26.98
C ASN A 48 7.70 16.51 27.91
N ASP A 49 8.05 16.24 29.14
CA ASP A 49 8.32 17.27 30.13
C ASP A 49 9.79 17.68 30.07
N TYR A 50 10.07 18.75 29.36
CA TYR A 50 11.38 19.37 29.36
C TYR A 50 11.42 20.56 30.34
N HIS A 51 12.29 20.46 31.33
CA HIS A 51 12.52 21.56 32.27
C HIS A 51 13.94 22.13 32.02
N PRO A 52 14.06 23.34 31.48
CA PRO A 52 15.36 24.00 31.31
C PRO A 52 16.10 24.11 32.65
N GLY A 53 17.37 23.73 32.65
CA GLY A 53 18.21 23.81 33.86
C GLY A 53 18.15 22.60 34.81
N SER A 54 17.36 21.57 34.48
CA SER A 54 17.49 20.29 35.16
C SER A 54 18.79 19.61 34.69
N ASN A 55 19.59 19.05 35.59
CA ASN A 55 20.86 18.35 35.31
C ASN A 55 20.69 17.04 34.49
N LYS A 56 19.53 16.82 33.87
CA LYS A 56 19.27 15.69 33.01
C LYS A 56 19.32 16.20 31.58
N ASP A 57 20.43 15.96 30.89
CA ASP A 57 20.68 16.32 29.48
C ASP A 57 19.75 15.60 28.46
N ASN A 58 18.68 15.04 28.91
CA ASN A 58 17.72 14.37 28.02
C ASN A 58 16.76 15.41 27.43
N ARG A 59 17.05 15.82 26.19
CA ARG A 59 16.21 16.77 25.43
C ARG A 59 14.80 16.22 25.15
N TRP A 60 14.64 14.90 25.14
CA TRP A 60 13.35 14.23 25.08
C TRP A 60 13.35 12.95 25.89
N ARG A 61 12.19 12.68 26.49
CA ARG A 61 11.87 11.42 27.18
C ARG A 61 11.89 10.27 26.14
N TYR A 62 12.29 9.10 26.54
CA TYR A 62 12.35 7.90 25.68
C TYR A 62 13.39 7.95 24.53
N LYS A 63 14.44 8.78 24.63
CA LYS A 63 15.50 8.88 23.61
C LYS A 63 16.10 7.52 23.20
N ASP A 64 16.31 6.63 24.17
CA ASP A 64 16.91 5.33 23.92
C ASP A 64 15.90 4.32 23.33
N LEU A 65 14.62 4.53 23.60
CA LEU A 65 13.54 3.72 23.07
C LEU A 65 13.19 4.13 21.64
N LEU A 66 13.17 5.44 21.35
CA LEU A 66 12.76 6.01 20.07
C LEU A 66 13.99 6.46 19.29
N GLN A 67 14.44 5.62 18.36
CA GLN A 67 15.59 5.90 17.50
C GLN A 67 15.20 5.69 16.03
N ILE A 68 15.79 6.48 15.14
CA ILE A 68 15.61 6.28 13.69
C ILE A 68 16.09 4.87 13.31
N GLY A 69 15.28 4.17 12.52
CA GLY A 69 15.53 2.79 12.06
C GLY A 69 14.91 1.71 12.95
N LYS A 70 14.43 2.04 14.16
CA LYS A 70 13.69 1.08 14.98
C LYS A 70 12.33 0.75 14.38
N THR A 71 11.91 -0.50 14.55
CA THR A 71 10.61 -0.96 14.08
C THR A 71 9.49 -0.59 15.05
N ILE A 72 8.35 -0.19 14.51
CA ILE A 72 7.12 0.03 15.26
C ILE A 72 6.01 -0.78 14.61
N LYS A 73 5.25 -1.50 15.47
CA LYS A 73 4.02 -2.16 15.09
C LYS A 73 2.87 -1.55 15.89
N ILE A 74 1.82 -1.11 15.20
CA ILE A 74 0.64 -0.48 15.79
C ILE A 74 -0.57 -1.31 15.44
N GLY A 75 -1.41 -1.61 16.42
CA GLY A 75 -2.68 -2.29 16.28
C GLY A 75 -3.67 -1.87 17.34
N PHE A 76 -4.87 -2.43 17.30
CA PHE A 76 -5.89 -2.24 18.32
C PHE A 76 -6.36 -3.59 18.86
N ALA A 77 -6.57 -3.67 20.16
CA ALA A 77 -7.24 -4.80 20.76
C ALA A 77 -8.75 -4.55 20.78
N HIS A 78 -9.52 -5.51 20.24
CA HIS A 78 -10.95 -5.53 20.48
C HIS A 78 -11.23 -6.07 21.87
N SER A 79 -11.60 -5.21 22.81
CA SER A 79 -12.04 -5.66 24.13
C SER A 79 -13.51 -6.07 24.04
N LEU A 80 -13.80 -7.26 23.53
CA LEU A 80 -15.13 -7.84 23.48
C LEU A 80 -15.30 -9.06 24.39
N LYS A 81 -14.38 -9.32 25.30
CA LYS A 81 -14.62 -10.37 26.31
C LYS A 81 -14.51 -9.80 27.70
N ARG A 82 -15.66 -9.69 28.32
CA ARG A 82 -15.85 -9.79 29.75
C ARG A 82 -15.80 -11.28 30.05
N ASP A 83 -14.90 -11.70 30.87
CA ASP A 83 -14.61 -13.01 31.42
C ASP A 83 -13.39 -13.72 30.84
N ASP A 84 -12.42 -13.81 31.70
CA ASP A 84 -11.40 -14.81 32.08
C ASP A 84 -10.80 -15.80 31.06
N ASP A 85 -11.10 -15.76 29.81
CA ASP A 85 -10.37 -16.57 28.82
C ASP A 85 -9.27 -15.74 28.18
N ALA A 86 -8.10 -15.92 28.75
CA ALA A 86 -6.83 -15.42 28.29
C ALA A 86 -6.56 -15.84 26.84
N GLU A 87 -5.87 -14.94 26.13
CA GLU A 87 -4.82 -15.28 25.21
C GLU A 87 -5.23 -15.98 23.90
N ASP A 88 -5.96 -15.26 23.03
CA ASP A 88 -5.66 -15.37 21.61
C ASP A 88 -4.72 -14.19 21.24
N GLU A 89 -3.44 -14.37 21.55
CA GLU A 89 -2.39 -13.40 21.21
C GLU A 89 -2.20 -13.21 19.70
N ASP A 90 -2.73 -14.11 18.88
CA ASP A 90 -2.53 -14.17 17.44
C ASP A 90 -3.56 -13.39 16.61
N ASN A 91 -4.64 -12.89 17.20
CA ASN A 91 -5.68 -12.17 16.49
C ASN A 91 -5.59 -10.63 16.74
N GLN A 92 -4.38 -10.11 16.64
CA GLN A 92 -4.14 -8.67 16.74
C GLN A 92 -4.32 -8.06 15.36
N ASP A 93 -5.37 -7.29 15.19
CA ASP A 93 -5.54 -6.43 14.00
C ASP A 93 -4.40 -5.41 13.95
N THR A 94 -3.30 -5.82 13.30
CA THR A 94 -2.17 -4.94 13.02
C THR A 94 -2.62 -3.95 11.96
N LEU A 95 -2.61 -2.66 12.29
CA LEU A 95 -2.86 -1.61 11.30
C LEU A 95 -1.62 -1.36 10.46
N ILE A 96 -0.47 -1.18 11.11
CA ILE A 96 0.78 -0.89 10.41
C ILE A 96 1.98 -1.48 11.14
N GLN A 97 2.92 -1.97 10.34
CA GLN A 97 4.28 -2.28 10.78
C GLN A 97 5.27 -1.49 9.92
N GLY A 98 6.09 -0.67 10.56
CA GLY A 98 7.00 0.23 9.87
C GLY A 98 8.25 0.55 10.66
N GLU A 99 9.01 1.51 10.16
CA GLU A 99 10.29 1.97 10.72
C GLU A 99 10.23 3.46 11.04
N ILE A 100 10.83 3.85 12.16
CA ILE A 100 10.97 5.27 12.51
C ILE A 100 11.91 5.94 11.52
N THR A 101 11.42 6.97 10.85
CA THR A 101 12.21 7.73 9.86
C THR A 101 12.50 9.16 10.27
N ALA A 102 11.70 9.72 11.18
CA ALA A 102 11.91 11.07 11.72
C ALA A 102 11.45 11.19 13.17
N ILE A 103 12.16 12.00 13.92
CA ILE A 103 11.82 12.40 15.29
C ILE A 103 11.95 13.91 15.36
N GLU A 104 10.86 14.56 15.76
CA GLU A 104 10.77 16.02 15.87
C GLU A 104 10.46 16.39 17.31
N THR A 105 11.06 17.47 17.79
CA THR A 105 10.72 18.09 19.06
C THR A 105 10.51 19.59 18.83
N SER A 106 9.42 20.14 19.37
CA SER A 106 9.13 21.56 19.27
C SER A 106 9.08 22.17 20.65
N PHE A 107 10.00 23.10 20.91
CA PHE A 107 10.07 23.84 22.17
C PHE A 107 9.41 25.21 22.00
N ASN A 108 8.45 25.52 22.83
CA ASN A 108 7.74 26.79 22.81
C ASN A 108 7.70 27.43 24.23
N GLU A 109 7.21 28.66 24.33
CA GLU A 109 7.14 29.41 25.60
C GLU A 109 6.20 28.77 26.63
N LYS A 110 5.34 27.82 26.23
CA LYS A 110 4.34 27.18 27.09
C LYS A 110 4.88 25.95 27.84
N SER A 111 6.19 25.73 27.85
CA SER A 111 6.84 24.58 28.51
C SER A 111 6.39 23.18 28.04
N GLN A 112 5.57 23.11 27.03
CA GLN A 112 5.19 21.84 26.39
C GLN A 112 6.08 21.60 25.17
N ALA A 113 6.79 20.50 25.16
CA ALA A 113 7.69 20.12 24.09
C ALA A 113 7.38 18.69 23.62
N PRO A 114 6.23 18.45 22.97
CA PRO A 114 5.87 17.10 22.56
C PRO A 114 6.93 16.53 21.63
N VAL A 115 7.17 15.24 21.74
CA VAL A 115 7.99 14.47 20.80
C VAL A 115 7.06 13.91 19.74
N ILE A 116 7.34 14.22 18.47
CA ILE A 116 6.61 13.71 17.33
C ILE A 116 7.50 12.69 16.63
N VAL A 117 7.05 11.44 16.60
CA VAL A 117 7.74 10.34 15.91
C VAL A 117 6.97 10.01 14.65
N ARG A 118 7.65 10.02 13.51
CA ARG A 118 7.09 9.66 12.22
C ARG A 118 7.81 8.46 11.65
N GLY A 119 7.07 7.60 10.99
CA GLY A 119 7.64 6.48 10.28
C GLY A 119 6.76 6.01 9.14
N TYR A 120 7.32 5.12 8.36
CA TYR A 120 6.67 4.52 7.20
C TYR A 120 6.79 3.00 7.26
N ASP A 121 5.90 2.31 6.58
CA ASP A 121 6.05 0.88 6.33
C ASP A 121 7.34 0.59 5.55
N VAL A 122 7.73 -0.66 5.44
CA VAL A 122 9.00 -1.04 4.80
C VAL A 122 9.09 -0.68 3.33
N SER A 123 7.98 -0.28 2.67
CA SER A 123 8.00 0.17 1.27
C SER A 123 8.83 1.43 1.07
N HIS A 124 9.03 2.25 2.12
CA HIS A 124 9.90 3.43 2.03
C HIS A 124 11.31 3.10 1.53
N ARG A 125 11.78 1.86 1.76
CA ARG A 125 13.08 1.38 1.28
C ARG A 125 13.14 1.32 -0.25
N LEU A 126 12.01 1.08 -0.93
CA LEU A 126 11.91 1.05 -2.39
C LEU A 126 11.97 2.44 -3.02
N TYR A 127 11.69 3.50 -2.25
CA TYR A 127 11.78 4.89 -2.72
C TYR A 127 13.19 5.48 -2.60
N ARG A 128 14.11 4.78 -1.92
CA ARG A 128 15.48 5.27 -1.70
C ARG A 128 16.35 5.04 -2.93
N GLY A 129 16.99 6.10 -3.39
CA GLY A 129 17.91 6.05 -4.52
C GLY A 129 17.22 5.95 -5.88
N ARG A 130 17.98 6.19 -6.93
CA ARG A 130 17.58 6.03 -8.33
C ARG A 130 18.57 5.13 -9.03
N TYR A 131 18.10 4.26 -9.89
CA TYR A 131 18.88 3.22 -10.48
C TYR A 131 18.85 3.27 -12.01
N ASN A 132 20.00 3.02 -12.62
CA ASN A 132 20.15 2.75 -14.05
C ASN A 132 20.68 1.34 -14.19
N ARG A 133 19.81 0.38 -14.48
CA ARG A 133 20.19 -1.03 -14.58
C ARG A 133 19.25 -1.80 -15.50
N SER A 134 19.72 -2.91 -16.02
CA SER A 134 18.95 -3.80 -16.89
C SER A 134 18.64 -5.13 -16.21
N PHE A 135 17.52 -5.71 -16.62
CA PHE A 135 17.11 -7.06 -16.30
C PHE A 135 17.00 -7.83 -17.61
N GLN A 136 17.55 -9.02 -17.68
CA GLN A 136 17.59 -9.84 -18.89
C GLN A 136 17.02 -11.21 -18.60
N ASN A 137 16.19 -11.73 -19.49
CA ASN A 137 15.55 -13.04 -19.40
C ASN A 137 14.84 -13.25 -18.04
N MET A 138 14.14 -12.22 -17.54
CA MET A 138 13.44 -12.24 -16.27
C MET A 138 11.96 -11.92 -16.47
N THR A 139 11.10 -12.56 -15.69
CA THR A 139 9.69 -12.18 -15.58
C THR A 139 9.53 -10.98 -14.65
N ASP A 140 8.38 -10.27 -14.72
CA ASP A 140 8.09 -9.19 -13.76
C ASP A 140 8.08 -9.69 -12.32
N SER A 141 7.54 -10.90 -12.09
CA SER A 141 7.55 -11.52 -10.77
C SER A 141 8.96 -11.78 -10.24
N ASP A 142 9.92 -12.16 -11.11
CA ASP A 142 11.31 -12.37 -10.70
C ASP A 142 12.01 -11.05 -10.40
N ILE A 143 11.71 -10.00 -11.17
CA ILE A 143 12.22 -8.64 -10.91
C ILE A 143 11.74 -8.14 -9.55
N VAL A 144 10.44 -8.33 -9.22
CA VAL A 144 9.90 -7.95 -7.91
C VAL A 144 10.60 -8.71 -6.78
N LYS A 145 10.76 -10.03 -6.90
CA LYS A 145 11.47 -10.87 -5.91
C LYS A 145 12.88 -10.40 -5.69
N LYS A 146 13.64 -10.21 -6.78
CA LYS A 146 15.02 -9.75 -6.73
C LYS A 146 15.13 -8.38 -6.05
N THR A 147 14.29 -7.43 -6.45
CA THR A 147 14.31 -6.08 -5.88
C THR A 147 13.93 -6.08 -4.40
N ALA A 148 12.93 -6.86 -4.00
CA ALA A 148 12.54 -7.00 -2.60
C ALA A 148 13.69 -7.57 -1.74
N GLN A 149 14.38 -8.59 -2.23
CA GLN A 149 15.55 -9.19 -1.57
C GLN A 149 16.71 -8.19 -1.43
N GLU A 150 16.99 -7.40 -2.46
CA GLU A 150 18.06 -6.38 -2.45
C GLU A 150 17.85 -5.31 -1.37
N VAL A 151 16.59 -4.92 -1.13
CA VAL A 151 16.27 -3.89 -0.11
C VAL A 151 15.85 -4.50 1.24
N GLY A 152 15.90 -5.83 1.36
CA GLY A 152 15.59 -6.55 2.61
C GLY A 152 14.12 -6.48 2.99
N ILE A 153 13.20 -6.55 2.03
CA ILE A 153 11.76 -6.64 2.28
C ILE A 153 11.32 -8.10 2.19
N PRO A 154 10.71 -8.67 3.24
CA PRO A 154 10.17 -10.01 3.21
C PRO A 154 9.08 -10.17 2.15
N ILE A 155 9.02 -11.35 1.53
CA ILE A 155 8.03 -11.66 0.51
C ILE A 155 6.80 -12.29 1.16
N GLY A 156 5.63 -11.68 0.92
CA GLY A 156 4.33 -12.26 1.26
C GLY A 156 3.85 -13.17 0.13
N LYS A 157 3.23 -12.59 -0.89
CA LYS A 157 2.77 -13.32 -2.07
C LYS A 157 3.14 -12.60 -3.36
N ILE A 158 3.86 -13.30 -4.22
CA ILE A 158 4.18 -12.83 -5.57
C ILE A 158 3.61 -13.86 -6.56
N GLU A 159 2.59 -13.47 -7.32
CA GLU A 159 2.03 -14.30 -8.38
C GLU A 159 2.96 -14.29 -9.60
N ASP A 160 3.13 -15.46 -10.21
CA ASP A 160 3.98 -15.65 -11.35
C ASP A 160 3.37 -15.01 -12.61
N THR A 161 4.12 -14.13 -13.27
CA THR A 161 3.73 -13.44 -14.49
C THR A 161 4.03 -14.25 -15.78
N LYS A 162 4.75 -15.36 -15.68
CA LYS A 162 5.00 -16.38 -16.70
C LYS A 162 5.73 -15.93 -17.97
N ILE A 163 5.70 -14.64 -18.33
CA ILE A 163 6.28 -14.12 -19.56
C ILE A 163 7.64 -13.51 -19.25
N PRO A 164 8.75 -14.15 -19.65
CA PRO A 164 10.06 -13.56 -19.51
C PRO A 164 10.26 -12.46 -20.56
N HIS A 165 10.93 -11.41 -20.15
CA HIS A 165 11.34 -10.31 -21.01
C HIS A 165 12.81 -10.50 -21.40
N ASP A 166 13.13 -10.39 -22.67
CA ASP A 166 14.53 -10.47 -23.15
C ASP A 166 15.37 -9.36 -22.51
N TYR A 167 14.80 -8.17 -22.41
CA TYR A 167 15.46 -7.00 -21.87
C TYR A 167 14.46 -5.99 -21.30
N ILE A 168 14.69 -5.58 -20.05
CA ILE A 168 13.99 -4.45 -19.39
C ILE A 168 15.05 -3.52 -18.80
N PHE A 169 14.84 -2.22 -18.95
CA PHE A 169 15.74 -1.20 -18.41
C PHE A 169 14.99 -0.31 -17.40
N GLN A 170 15.54 -0.23 -16.18
CA GLN A 170 15.14 0.73 -15.16
C GLN A 170 15.94 2.01 -15.44
N SER A 171 15.28 3.06 -15.95
CA SER A 171 15.92 4.30 -16.38
C SER A 171 15.74 5.40 -15.36
N ASN A 172 16.75 5.64 -14.53
CA ASN A 172 16.75 6.71 -13.52
C ASN A 172 15.47 6.78 -12.67
N GLN A 173 14.95 5.61 -12.31
CA GLN A 173 13.76 5.45 -11.47
C GLN A 173 14.14 4.91 -10.11
N ASN A 174 13.40 5.24 -9.05
CA ASN A 174 13.46 4.47 -7.82
C ASN A 174 12.79 3.11 -8.01
N ASN A 175 13.02 2.18 -7.08
CA ASN A 175 12.49 0.83 -7.23
C ASN A 175 10.96 0.80 -7.19
N MET A 176 10.32 1.65 -6.38
CA MET A 176 8.87 1.68 -6.30
C MET A 176 8.23 2.20 -7.59
N GLU A 177 8.76 3.29 -8.17
CA GLU A 177 8.30 3.81 -9.48
C GLU A 177 8.36 2.72 -10.54
N PHE A 178 9.51 2.05 -10.64
CA PHE A 178 9.75 0.99 -11.60
C PHE A 178 8.83 -0.22 -11.41
N LEU A 179 8.73 -0.74 -10.17
CA LEU A 179 7.88 -1.91 -9.89
C LEU A 179 6.39 -1.63 -10.07
N ARG A 180 5.93 -0.40 -9.78
CA ARG A 180 4.55 0.00 -10.04
C ARG A 180 4.22 0.08 -11.51
N GLU A 181 5.14 0.58 -12.32
CA GLU A 181 4.99 0.56 -13.77
C GLU A 181 4.80 -0.88 -14.26
N ARG A 182 5.64 -1.83 -13.76
CA ARG A 182 5.51 -3.24 -14.09
C ARG A 182 4.19 -3.85 -13.61
N ALA A 183 3.76 -3.51 -12.38
CA ALA A 183 2.48 -3.94 -11.84
C ALA A 183 1.30 -3.46 -12.71
N THR A 184 1.30 -2.19 -13.10
CA THR A 184 0.26 -1.61 -13.96
C THR A 184 0.17 -2.33 -15.29
N ARG A 185 1.31 -2.69 -15.92
CA ARG A 185 1.32 -3.45 -17.18
C ARG A 185 0.69 -4.84 -17.07
N GLN A 186 0.75 -5.44 -15.89
CA GLN A 186 0.17 -6.76 -15.59
C GLN A 186 -1.27 -6.68 -15.06
N GLY A 187 -1.79 -5.48 -14.76
CA GLY A 187 -3.03 -5.31 -14.01
C GLY A 187 -2.94 -5.88 -12.60
N PHE A 188 -1.74 -5.83 -11.99
CA PHE A 188 -1.48 -6.32 -10.65
C PHE A 188 -1.44 -5.18 -9.63
N GLU A 189 -1.72 -5.52 -8.39
CA GLU A 189 -1.48 -4.67 -7.24
C GLU A 189 -0.07 -4.93 -6.68
N LEU A 190 0.62 -3.85 -6.29
CA LEU A 190 1.88 -3.88 -5.57
C LEU A 190 1.69 -3.12 -4.27
N TYR A 191 1.75 -3.81 -3.13
CA TYR A 191 1.53 -3.21 -1.81
C TYR A 191 2.31 -3.95 -0.72
N ILE A 192 2.39 -3.31 0.45
CA ILE A 192 2.93 -3.90 1.67
C ILE A 192 1.78 -4.21 2.62
N GLN A 193 1.81 -5.38 3.23
CA GLN A 193 0.94 -5.75 4.32
C GLN A 193 1.73 -6.58 5.33
N ASP A 194 1.59 -6.29 6.61
CA ASP A 194 2.33 -6.94 7.70
C ASP A 194 3.84 -7.02 7.47
N GLY A 195 4.42 -5.92 6.95
CA GLY A 195 5.84 -5.81 6.65
C GLY A 195 6.33 -6.68 5.49
N LYS A 196 5.43 -7.25 4.68
CA LYS A 196 5.74 -8.12 3.54
C LYS A 196 5.25 -7.50 2.24
N ILE A 197 5.98 -7.73 1.14
CA ILE A 197 5.59 -7.27 -0.20
C ILE A 197 4.65 -8.27 -0.86
N TYR A 198 3.60 -7.73 -1.47
CA TYR A 198 2.63 -8.48 -2.27
C TYR A 198 2.61 -7.94 -3.70
N PHE A 199 2.59 -8.86 -4.66
CA PHE A 199 2.44 -8.56 -6.09
C PHE A 199 1.52 -9.60 -6.70
N ARG A 200 0.26 -9.22 -6.91
CA ARG A 200 -0.81 -10.15 -7.31
C ARG A 200 -1.92 -9.46 -8.08
N LYS A 201 -2.75 -10.24 -8.73
CA LYS A 201 -4.01 -9.71 -9.28
C LYS A 201 -4.91 -9.23 -8.15
N PRO A 202 -5.65 -8.12 -8.39
CA PRO A 202 -6.70 -7.67 -7.48
C PRO A 202 -7.68 -8.81 -7.18
N LYS A 203 -8.07 -8.94 -5.92
CA LYS A 203 -9.08 -9.92 -5.48
C LYS A 203 -10.05 -9.26 -4.53
N SER A 204 -11.30 -9.65 -4.62
CA SER A 204 -12.28 -9.43 -3.56
C SER A 204 -12.29 -10.68 -2.69
N ASP A 205 -11.57 -10.65 -1.57
CA ASP A 205 -11.44 -11.84 -0.71
C ASP A 205 -12.59 -11.95 0.29
N THR A 206 -13.23 -10.82 0.65
CA THR A 206 -14.32 -10.78 1.64
C THR A 206 -15.32 -9.67 1.34
N ASP A 207 -16.61 -10.00 1.43
CA ASP A 207 -17.67 -9.00 1.40
C ASP A 207 -17.81 -8.37 2.79
N LEU A 208 -17.43 -7.12 2.92
CA LEU A 208 -17.66 -6.35 4.13
C LEU A 208 -19.11 -5.85 4.14
N LYS A 209 -19.93 -6.36 5.07
CA LYS A 209 -21.32 -5.94 5.24
C LYS A 209 -21.39 -4.91 6.36
N LEU A 210 -21.56 -3.66 6.00
CA LEU A 210 -21.68 -2.55 6.93
C LEU A 210 -23.05 -1.91 6.79
N LYS A 211 -23.69 -1.60 7.93
CA LYS A 211 -24.97 -0.93 7.97
C LYS A 211 -24.77 0.56 8.23
N TRP A 212 -25.48 1.35 7.46
CA TRP A 212 -25.49 2.80 7.65
C TRP A 212 -26.17 3.16 8.98
N LEU A 213 -25.58 4.10 9.72
CA LEU A 213 -25.92 4.56 11.06
C LEU A 213 -25.64 3.56 12.20
N GLU A 214 -25.19 2.35 11.90
CA GLU A 214 -24.69 1.39 12.89
C GLU A 214 -23.16 1.34 12.85
N GLU A 215 -22.57 0.85 11.75
CA GLU A 215 -21.12 0.71 11.59
C GLU A 215 -20.51 1.80 10.69
N ILE A 216 -21.35 2.45 9.83
CA ILE A 216 -20.90 3.55 8.98
C ILE A 216 -21.69 4.81 9.32
N HIS A 217 -21.00 5.87 9.74
CA HIS A 217 -21.62 7.17 10.02
C HIS A 217 -21.94 7.95 8.74
N SER A 218 -21.05 7.90 7.76
CA SER A 218 -21.26 8.54 6.46
C SER A 218 -20.57 7.78 5.35
N PHE A 219 -21.17 7.76 4.16
CA PHE A 219 -20.53 7.26 2.95
C PHE A 219 -20.97 8.09 1.75
N ARG A 220 -20.10 8.13 0.74
CA ARG A 220 -20.38 8.78 -0.53
C ARG A 220 -20.03 7.84 -1.67
N VAL A 221 -20.99 7.60 -2.56
CA VAL A 221 -20.79 6.80 -3.77
C VAL A 221 -20.93 7.71 -4.99
N ARG A 222 -20.02 7.58 -5.93
CA ARG A 222 -20.10 8.25 -7.23
C ARG A 222 -19.94 7.21 -8.33
N VAL A 223 -20.90 7.18 -9.26
CA VAL A 223 -20.83 6.36 -10.48
C VAL A 223 -20.64 7.33 -11.64
N THR A 224 -19.64 7.08 -12.48
CA THR A 224 -19.35 7.90 -13.66
C THR A 224 -18.95 7.00 -14.82
N SER A 225 -19.33 7.40 -16.03
CA SER A 225 -18.94 6.74 -17.29
C SER A 225 -17.91 7.55 -18.07
N THR A 226 -17.44 8.67 -17.54
CA THR A 226 -16.62 9.67 -18.26
C THR A 226 -15.34 9.07 -18.85
N GLU A 227 -14.72 8.13 -18.13
CA GLU A 227 -13.44 7.51 -18.53
C GLU A 227 -13.62 6.07 -19.05
N GLN A 228 -14.87 5.63 -19.24
CA GLN A 228 -15.15 4.29 -19.70
C GLN A 228 -15.05 4.20 -21.23
N VAL A 229 -14.42 3.13 -21.71
CA VAL A 229 -14.30 2.82 -23.14
C VAL A 229 -14.88 1.45 -23.43
N LYS A 230 -15.30 1.22 -24.66
CA LYS A 230 -15.88 -0.07 -25.06
C LYS A 230 -14.82 -1.11 -25.40
N GLU A 231 -13.67 -0.65 -25.86
CA GLU A 231 -12.58 -1.50 -26.34
C GLU A 231 -11.22 -0.86 -26.00
N VAL A 232 -10.29 -1.69 -25.60
CA VAL A 232 -8.87 -1.33 -25.47
C VAL A 232 -8.09 -2.05 -26.56
N GLU A 233 -7.30 -1.30 -27.32
CA GLU A 233 -6.42 -1.78 -28.38
C GLU A 233 -4.99 -1.41 -28.03
N VAL A 234 -4.12 -2.41 -27.83
CA VAL A 234 -2.68 -2.23 -27.61
C VAL A 234 -1.95 -2.50 -28.92
N ARG A 235 -1.05 -1.61 -29.32
CA ARG A 235 -0.24 -1.73 -30.52
C ARG A 235 1.24 -1.76 -30.18
N GLY A 236 1.95 -2.70 -30.73
CA GLY A 236 3.39 -2.86 -30.62
C GLY A 236 4.02 -3.27 -31.96
N TRP A 237 5.32 -3.54 -31.94
CA TRP A 237 6.09 -3.96 -33.09
C TRP A 237 7.05 -5.10 -32.77
N ASP A 238 6.90 -6.20 -33.44
CA ASP A 238 7.80 -7.36 -33.37
C ASP A 238 9.00 -7.11 -34.28
N TYR A 239 10.11 -6.72 -33.72
CA TYR A 239 11.33 -6.40 -34.47
C TYR A 239 11.98 -7.64 -35.10
N SER A 240 11.82 -8.79 -34.48
CA SER A 240 12.41 -10.05 -34.93
C SER A 240 11.72 -10.55 -36.21
N ASN A 241 10.40 -10.47 -36.24
CA ASN A 241 9.57 -10.93 -37.34
C ASN A 241 9.10 -9.78 -38.25
N LYS A 242 9.47 -8.53 -37.95
CA LYS A 242 9.11 -7.32 -38.74
C LYS A 242 7.63 -7.19 -39.01
N ARG A 243 6.79 -7.39 -38.01
CA ARG A 243 5.33 -7.36 -38.12
C ARG A 243 4.70 -6.56 -36.94
N PRO A 244 3.52 -5.95 -37.22
CA PRO A 244 2.79 -5.28 -36.14
C PRO A 244 2.24 -6.28 -35.13
N ILE A 245 2.20 -5.87 -33.86
CA ILE A 245 1.49 -6.53 -32.79
C ILE A 245 0.24 -5.71 -32.51
N VAL A 246 -0.94 -6.34 -32.50
CA VAL A 246 -2.21 -5.70 -32.17
C VAL A 246 -2.98 -6.65 -31.26
N ALA A 247 -3.31 -6.18 -30.06
CA ALA A 247 -4.14 -6.91 -29.11
C ALA A 247 -5.39 -6.08 -28.75
N ASN A 248 -6.55 -6.72 -28.77
CA ASN A 248 -7.83 -6.07 -28.50
C ASN A 248 -8.57 -6.78 -27.36
N LYS A 249 -9.10 -6.02 -26.42
CA LYS A 249 -9.98 -6.51 -25.35
C LYS A 249 -11.23 -5.62 -25.22
N LYS A 250 -12.38 -6.28 -25.08
CA LYS A 250 -13.69 -5.63 -24.97
C LYS A 250 -14.36 -5.82 -23.62
N LYS A 251 -13.92 -6.82 -22.86
CA LYS A 251 -14.50 -7.11 -21.55
C LYS A 251 -13.42 -7.00 -20.49
N PRO A 252 -13.64 -6.18 -19.45
CA PRO A 252 -12.72 -6.10 -18.32
C PRO A 252 -12.71 -7.40 -17.51
N SER A 253 -11.65 -7.65 -16.78
CA SER A 253 -11.65 -8.61 -15.68
C SER A 253 -12.32 -7.97 -14.48
N LEU A 254 -13.51 -8.44 -14.11
CA LEU A 254 -14.25 -7.88 -12.99
C LEU A 254 -13.67 -8.40 -11.67
N ILE A 255 -13.43 -7.48 -10.74
CA ILE A 255 -13.05 -7.80 -9.35
C ILE A 255 -14.31 -8.01 -8.52
N THR A 256 -15.34 -7.20 -8.77
CA THR A 256 -16.63 -7.27 -8.11
C THR A 256 -17.75 -7.09 -9.15
N GLU A 257 -18.86 -7.80 -8.96
CA GLU A 257 -20.06 -7.58 -9.75
C GLU A 257 -20.92 -6.50 -9.09
N THR A 258 -21.27 -5.46 -9.85
CA THR A 258 -22.24 -4.48 -9.43
C THR A 258 -23.51 -4.65 -10.23
N LYS A 259 -24.68 -4.44 -9.61
CA LYS A 259 -25.98 -4.46 -10.31
C LYS A 259 -26.14 -3.31 -11.33
N ASN A 260 -25.20 -2.38 -11.37
CA ASN A 260 -25.24 -1.20 -12.23
C ASN A 260 -24.61 -1.42 -13.62
N GLY A 261 -24.21 -2.67 -13.92
CA GLY A 261 -23.59 -3.03 -15.19
C GLY A 261 -22.09 -2.79 -15.25
N ILE A 262 -21.50 -3.17 -16.36
CA ILE A 262 -20.07 -3.03 -16.65
C ILE A 262 -19.84 -1.68 -17.32
N GLY A 263 -18.73 -1.00 -17.01
CA GLY A 263 -18.40 0.31 -17.59
C GLY A 263 -18.40 0.33 -19.11
N SER A 264 -17.91 -0.73 -19.77
CA SER A 264 -17.92 -0.87 -21.22
C SER A 264 -19.35 -0.93 -21.82
N GLU A 265 -20.32 -1.42 -21.06
CA GLU A 265 -21.73 -1.47 -21.50
C GLU A 265 -22.45 -0.12 -21.34
N THR A 266 -21.99 0.72 -20.40
CA THR A 266 -22.58 2.05 -20.20
C THR A 266 -22.31 2.98 -21.38
N ASN A 267 -21.25 2.77 -22.14
CA ASN A 267 -20.97 3.53 -23.37
C ASN A 267 -22.04 3.35 -24.44
N ASP A 268 -22.69 2.20 -24.50
CA ASP A 268 -23.76 1.94 -25.47
C ASP A 268 -25.00 2.83 -25.24
N LYS A 269 -25.17 3.36 -24.02
CA LYS A 269 -26.26 4.27 -23.67
C LYS A 269 -26.16 5.64 -24.32
N PHE A 270 -24.96 6.03 -24.78
CA PHE A 270 -24.72 7.34 -25.39
C PHE A 270 -24.83 7.34 -26.91
N ASN A 271 -25.03 6.19 -27.57
CA ASN A 271 -25.16 6.04 -29.03
C ASN A 271 -24.06 6.78 -29.83
N GLN A 272 -22.87 6.89 -29.24
CA GLN A 272 -21.76 7.61 -29.85
C GLN A 272 -21.15 6.83 -31.02
N GLN A 273 -20.94 7.50 -32.14
CA GLN A 273 -20.26 6.96 -33.31
C GLN A 273 -19.10 7.87 -33.75
N PRO A 274 -17.89 7.34 -34.03
CA PRO A 274 -17.48 5.95 -33.82
C PRO A 274 -17.47 5.57 -32.33
N THR A 275 -17.64 4.27 -32.05
CA THR A 275 -17.61 3.74 -30.69
C THR A 275 -16.28 4.09 -29.99
N PRO A 276 -16.30 4.66 -28.79
CA PRO A 276 -15.07 5.05 -28.09
C PRO A 276 -14.19 3.83 -27.81
N LYS A 277 -12.93 3.91 -28.23
CA LYS A 277 -11.90 2.94 -27.88
C LYS A 277 -10.64 3.64 -27.38
N MET A 278 -9.95 3.02 -26.45
CA MET A 278 -8.63 3.42 -26.02
C MET A 278 -7.60 2.72 -26.89
N ILE A 279 -6.63 3.48 -27.43
CA ILE A 279 -5.49 2.93 -28.17
C ILE A 279 -4.24 3.23 -27.35
N ASP A 280 -3.56 2.20 -26.87
CA ASP A 280 -2.28 2.29 -26.16
C ASP A 280 -1.14 1.96 -27.13
N VAL A 281 -0.27 2.95 -27.39
CA VAL A 281 0.93 2.84 -28.21
C VAL A 281 2.20 3.24 -27.46
N ASP A 282 2.04 3.75 -26.24
CA ASP A 282 3.12 4.38 -25.46
C ASP A 282 3.94 3.33 -24.69
N LYS A 283 3.42 2.12 -24.57
CA LYS A 283 4.09 0.99 -23.93
C LYS A 283 4.61 0.05 -25.01
N PRO A 284 5.87 0.21 -25.45
CA PRO A 284 6.40 -0.64 -26.52
C PRO A 284 6.37 -2.11 -26.08
N ASP A 285 5.61 -2.92 -26.83
CA ASP A 285 5.53 -4.36 -26.64
C ASP A 285 6.21 -5.07 -27.78
N PHE A 286 7.06 -6.02 -27.42
CA PHE A 286 7.79 -6.84 -28.39
C PHE A 286 7.23 -8.26 -28.48
N ASN A 287 6.29 -8.60 -27.58
CA ASN A 287 5.69 -9.92 -27.47
C ASN A 287 4.15 -9.84 -27.57
N PRO A 288 3.51 -10.57 -28.50
CA PRO A 288 2.05 -10.59 -28.62
C PRO A 288 1.30 -10.98 -27.34
N LYS A 289 1.87 -11.89 -26.54
CA LYS A 289 1.26 -12.30 -25.27
C LYS A 289 1.29 -11.18 -24.21
N GLU A 290 2.36 -10.38 -24.21
CA GLU A 290 2.45 -9.21 -23.32
C GLU A 290 1.40 -8.17 -23.71
N ALA A 291 1.25 -7.88 -25.00
CA ALA A 291 0.22 -6.98 -25.50
C ALA A 291 -1.20 -7.40 -25.10
N GLU A 292 -1.51 -8.70 -25.11
CA GLU A 292 -2.79 -9.21 -24.61
C GLU A 292 -2.99 -8.98 -23.11
N VAL A 293 -1.95 -9.15 -22.31
CA VAL A 293 -1.99 -8.91 -20.87
C VAL A 293 -2.24 -7.43 -20.59
N ILE A 294 -1.51 -6.54 -21.25
CA ILE A 294 -1.67 -5.08 -21.11
C ILE A 294 -3.07 -4.63 -21.55
N ALA A 295 -3.59 -5.17 -22.64
CA ALA A 295 -4.94 -4.84 -23.09
C ALA A 295 -6.03 -5.30 -22.10
N GLN A 296 -5.74 -6.29 -21.26
CA GLN A 296 -6.65 -6.82 -20.25
C GLN A 296 -6.51 -6.11 -18.89
N ALA A 297 -5.32 -5.55 -18.58
CA ALA A 297 -5.00 -4.82 -17.36
C ALA A 297 -5.75 -3.48 -17.26
#